data_a0f1fd4b8244751d3879aef32aa752ab
#
_entry.id   a0f1fd4b8244751d3879aef32aa752ab
#
_cell.length_a   1.000
_cell.length_b   1.000
_cell.length_c   1.000
_cell.angle_alpha   90.00
_cell.angle_beta   90.00
_cell.angle_gamma   90.00
#
_symmetry.space_group_name_H-M   'P 1'
#
loop_
_entity.id
_entity.type
_entity.pdbx_description
1 polymer ?
#
loop_
_entity_poly.entity_id
_entity_poly.type
_entity_poly.pdbx_seq_one_letter_code
_entity_poly.pdbx_strand_id
1 'polypeptide(L)'
;MARAIRAARFDNLWTAVELFNELSEEELLQGEKACIHYDKPIRISELRSQILKVQRDDVQCTKDDGQCTKEELPSLEINFCDMVCEDPFFLASSAICTNYEMVARALEAGWAGVFYKTITKGDIREVSPRFDAVRKEGTPFVGFRNMEQLSENPYTMDFEILHRLKENYPTKRIIASIMGQTEEEWIELAKMAEEAGCDAVELNFSCPQMRLTGLGSDIGQNPELILFYTSYVRDAVKIPVIPKMTPNIMSMTSPALACFYAGASGISAINTIKSITMSDSAEVSGKKTISGYSGKAVKPIALRMIYEMTGNPILHKAGIEKHMDISGIGGIETWRDALEFIQLGCRNVQVCTAVMQYGYRIIDDLKAGLQHYMAERGITELKKLVGEELKNIVLPSDLDRETMVYPLIDKTQCIGCGRCYVSCMDGGHQAIEFGEDRKPKIIGAKCVGCHLCRLVCPTGAIGIAKRIPKRQ
;
A
#
# COMPACT_ATOMS: atom_id res chain seq x y z
N MET A 1 18.79 15.79 -9.10
CA MET A 1 17.54 15.99 -9.84
C MET A 1 16.61 14.76 -9.87
N ALA A 2 16.93 13.62 -10.51
CA ALA A 2 16.04 12.46 -10.56
C ALA A 2 15.59 11.97 -9.16
N ARG A 3 16.48 12.01 -8.18
CA ARG A 3 16.17 11.68 -6.79
C ARG A 3 15.21 12.71 -6.15
N ALA A 4 15.38 14.01 -6.44
CA ALA A 4 14.47 15.06 -5.94
C ALA A 4 13.05 14.90 -6.52
N ILE A 5 12.93 14.62 -7.82
CA ILE A 5 11.65 14.38 -8.48
C ILE A 5 10.98 13.11 -7.92
N ARG A 6 11.75 12.04 -7.66
CA ARG A 6 11.25 10.83 -7.05
C ARG A 6 10.72 11.12 -5.63
N ALA A 7 11.50 11.78 -4.78
CA ALA A 7 11.09 12.13 -3.43
C ALA A 7 9.76 12.92 -3.42
N ALA A 8 9.64 13.93 -4.30
CA ALA A 8 8.40 14.68 -4.47
C ALA A 8 7.22 13.80 -4.88
N ARG A 9 7.43 12.84 -5.80
CA ARG A 9 6.39 11.91 -6.26
C ARG A 9 5.87 11.00 -5.13
N PHE A 10 6.75 10.58 -4.23
CA PHE A 10 6.41 9.72 -3.10
C PHE A 10 6.01 10.48 -1.84
N ASP A 11 5.70 11.77 -1.98
CA ASP A 11 5.27 12.66 -0.89
C ASP A 11 6.32 12.82 0.22
N ASN A 12 7.58 12.50 -0.08
CA ASN A 12 8.72 12.74 0.78
C ASN A 12 9.23 14.17 0.55
N LEU A 13 8.42 15.15 0.98
CA LEU A 13 8.66 16.57 0.68
C LEU A 13 9.92 17.11 1.36
N TRP A 14 10.28 16.61 2.54
CA TRP A 14 11.52 17.02 3.25
C TRP A 14 12.76 16.72 2.41
N THR A 15 12.94 15.47 2.00
CA THR A 15 14.05 15.08 1.12
C THR A 15 13.97 15.79 -0.25
N ALA A 16 12.78 16.01 -0.79
CA ALA A 16 12.63 16.75 -2.04
C ALA A 16 13.13 18.18 -1.91
N VAL A 17 12.78 18.88 -0.82
CA VAL A 17 13.23 20.26 -0.54
C VAL A 17 14.75 20.33 -0.40
N GLU A 18 15.36 19.45 0.41
CA GLU A 18 16.81 19.38 0.56
C GLU A 18 17.51 19.23 -0.79
N LEU A 19 17.11 18.22 -1.56
CA LEU A 19 17.71 17.92 -2.86
C LEU A 19 17.48 19.01 -3.90
N PHE A 20 16.34 19.71 -3.89
CA PHE A 20 16.10 20.84 -4.79
C PHE A 20 16.87 22.09 -4.39
N ASN A 21 17.17 22.29 -3.10
CA ASN A 21 18.00 23.39 -2.63
C ASN A 21 19.49 23.22 -3.00
N GLU A 22 19.95 21.97 -3.14
CA GLU A 22 21.32 21.67 -3.59
C GLU A 22 21.53 21.89 -5.10
N LEU A 23 20.46 21.99 -5.90
CA LEU A 23 20.55 22.14 -7.36
C LEU A 23 20.65 23.61 -7.79
N SER A 24 21.62 23.91 -8.65
CA SER A 24 21.76 25.20 -9.32
C SER A 24 20.67 25.40 -10.39
N GLU A 25 20.41 26.65 -10.76
CA GLU A 25 19.49 26.99 -11.86
C GLU A 25 19.91 26.38 -13.20
N GLU A 26 21.23 26.25 -13.43
CA GLU A 26 21.76 25.62 -14.65
C GLU A 26 21.44 24.12 -14.69
N GLU A 27 21.61 23.39 -13.57
CA GLU A 27 21.28 21.95 -13.47
C GLU A 27 19.78 21.70 -13.63
N LEU A 28 18.94 22.58 -13.11
CA LEU A 28 17.48 22.50 -13.31
C LEU A 28 17.12 22.64 -14.79
N LEU A 29 17.69 23.64 -15.47
CA LEU A 29 17.43 23.89 -16.89
C LEU A 29 17.96 22.75 -17.78
N GLN A 30 19.14 22.21 -17.47
CA GLN A 30 19.69 21.05 -18.17
C GLN A 30 18.79 19.83 -18.02
N GLY A 31 18.24 19.59 -16.82
CA GLY A 31 17.31 18.50 -16.56
C GLY A 31 15.98 18.64 -17.29
N GLU A 32 15.43 19.84 -17.39
CA GLU A 32 14.22 20.10 -18.19
C GLU A 32 14.47 19.79 -19.68
N LYS A 33 15.62 20.19 -20.22
CA LYS A 33 16.03 19.91 -21.59
C LYS A 33 16.30 18.43 -21.86
N ALA A 34 16.78 17.69 -20.85
CA ALA A 34 17.05 16.26 -20.93
C ALA A 34 15.83 15.38 -20.67
N CYS A 35 14.64 15.98 -20.41
CA CYS A 35 13.43 15.22 -20.16
C CYS A 35 13.02 14.42 -21.40
N ILE A 36 12.83 13.10 -21.21
CA ILE A 36 12.40 12.18 -22.29
C ILE A 36 10.93 12.32 -22.69
N HIS A 37 10.14 13.08 -21.94
CA HIS A 37 8.74 13.37 -22.24
C HIS A 37 8.64 14.60 -23.15
N TYR A 38 9.00 14.44 -24.42
CA TYR A 38 9.09 15.52 -25.40
C TYR A 38 7.78 16.28 -25.60
N ASP A 39 6.64 15.60 -25.53
CA ASP A 39 5.32 16.21 -25.73
C ASP A 39 4.79 16.94 -24.49
N LYS A 40 5.17 16.50 -23.30
CA LYS A 40 4.80 17.07 -22.01
C LYS A 40 5.98 16.99 -21.03
N PRO A 41 7.01 17.82 -21.20
CA PRO A 41 8.20 17.76 -20.36
C PRO A 41 7.86 18.08 -18.92
N ILE A 42 8.59 17.45 -17.97
CA ILE A 42 8.50 17.78 -16.56
C ILE A 42 9.06 19.20 -16.38
N ARG A 43 8.25 20.11 -15.93
CA ARG A 43 8.66 21.50 -15.59
C ARG A 43 9.32 21.49 -14.21
N ILE A 44 10.60 21.18 -14.17
CA ILE A 44 11.34 20.93 -12.92
C ILE A 44 11.44 22.19 -12.09
N SER A 45 11.68 23.35 -12.70
CA SER A 45 11.73 24.66 -12.04
C SER A 45 10.38 25.04 -11.41
N GLU A 46 9.27 24.73 -12.10
CA GLU A 46 7.92 24.94 -11.56
C GLU A 46 7.63 23.98 -10.39
N LEU A 47 7.99 22.71 -10.51
CA LEU A 47 7.87 21.71 -9.46
C LEU A 47 8.66 22.13 -8.21
N ARG A 48 9.93 22.54 -8.38
CA ARG A 48 10.74 23.10 -7.28
C ARG A 48 10.04 24.27 -6.60
N SER A 49 9.54 25.25 -7.39
CA SER A 49 8.84 26.40 -6.86
C SER A 49 7.58 26.03 -6.06
N GLN A 50 6.83 25.02 -6.50
CA GLN A 50 5.65 24.52 -5.79
C GLN A 50 6.04 23.84 -4.47
N ILE A 51 7.04 22.97 -4.48
CA ILE A 51 7.53 22.25 -3.29
C ILE A 51 8.08 23.23 -2.24
N LEU A 52 8.87 24.21 -2.65
CA LEU A 52 9.42 25.21 -1.72
C LEU A 52 8.35 26.16 -1.14
N LYS A 53 7.20 26.31 -1.79
CA LYS A 53 6.05 27.04 -1.22
C LYS A 53 5.32 26.25 -0.14
N VAL A 54 5.14 24.94 -0.33
CA VAL A 54 4.49 24.06 0.67
C VAL A 54 5.25 24.10 2.00
N GLN A 55 6.58 24.18 1.96
CA GLN A 55 7.39 24.28 3.18
C GLN A 55 7.12 25.55 4.01
N ARG A 56 6.69 26.65 3.37
CA ARG A 56 6.38 27.90 4.08
C ARG A 56 5.05 27.87 4.81
N ASP A 57 4.12 27.06 4.34
CA ASP A 57 2.75 27.05 4.86
C ASP A 57 2.51 25.92 5.90
N ASP A 58 3.21 24.79 5.81
CA ASP A 58 2.97 23.60 6.63
C ASP A 58 4.08 23.29 7.67
N VAL A 59 5.28 23.85 7.53
CA VAL A 59 6.39 23.62 8.45
C VAL A 59 6.63 24.89 9.26
N GLN A 60 5.88 25.06 10.33
CA GLN A 60 6.32 25.95 11.43
C GLN A 60 7.49 25.27 12.14
N CYS A 61 8.70 25.54 11.64
CA CYS A 61 9.93 25.27 12.38
C CYS A 61 9.92 26.17 13.62
N THR A 62 9.58 25.62 14.78
CA THR A 62 9.52 26.34 16.07
C THR A 62 10.90 26.50 16.70
N LYS A 63 11.93 26.88 15.93
CA LYS A 63 13.21 27.33 16.49
C LYS A 63 13.77 28.49 15.66
N ASP A 64 13.96 29.58 16.34
CA ASP A 64 14.44 30.90 15.86
C ASP A 64 15.90 30.93 15.41
N ASP A 65 16.60 29.79 15.33
CA ASP A 65 18.00 29.73 14.93
C ASP A 65 18.17 28.77 13.75
N GLY A 66 18.45 29.34 12.59
CA GLY A 66 18.61 28.72 11.28
C GLY A 66 19.71 27.63 11.13
N GLN A 67 19.90 26.79 12.12
CA GLN A 67 20.68 25.56 12.04
C GLN A 67 19.79 24.37 12.39
N CYS A 68 19.27 23.70 11.36
CA CYS A 68 18.73 22.36 11.49
C CYS A 68 19.93 21.45 11.80
N THR A 69 20.19 21.23 13.09
CA THR A 69 21.09 20.15 13.50
C THR A 69 20.47 18.85 12.97
N LYS A 70 21.26 17.96 12.38
CA LYS A 70 20.87 16.60 12.04
C LYS A 70 20.47 15.89 13.35
N GLU A 71 19.25 16.12 13.82
CA GLU A 71 18.66 15.27 14.85
C GLU A 71 18.59 13.86 14.25
N GLU A 72 19.05 12.88 14.99
CA GLU A 72 18.96 11.48 14.58
C GLU A 72 17.48 11.15 14.35
N LEU A 73 17.15 10.77 13.11
CA LEU A 73 15.78 10.39 12.76
C LEU A 73 15.34 9.18 13.59
N PRO A 74 14.05 9.10 14.01
CA PRO A 74 13.53 8.00 14.80
C PRO A 74 13.77 6.64 14.12
N SER A 75 14.04 5.62 14.93
CA SER A 75 14.13 4.24 14.46
C SER A 75 12.78 3.76 13.93
N LEU A 76 12.81 3.03 12.81
CA LEU A 76 11.66 2.33 12.25
C LEU A 76 11.59 0.86 12.69
N GLU A 77 12.48 0.44 13.61
CA GLU A 77 12.49 -0.93 14.13
C GLU A 77 11.13 -1.31 14.69
N ILE A 78 10.69 -2.53 14.36
CA ILE A 78 9.42 -3.08 14.82
C ILE A 78 9.53 -4.60 14.97
N ASN A 79 8.78 -5.15 15.93
CA ASN A 79 8.59 -6.58 16.05
C ASN A 79 7.38 -7.03 15.22
N PHE A 80 7.57 -8.07 14.40
CA PHE A 80 6.51 -8.69 13.60
C PHE A 80 6.61 -10.22 13.73
N CYS A 81 5.61 -10.87 14.29
CA CYS A 81 5.57 -12.32 14.55
C CYS A 81 6.85 -12.80 15.31
N ASP A 82 7.20 -12.10 16.38
CA ASP A 82 8.41 -12.30 17.20
C ASP A 82 9.75 -12.12 16.46
N MET A 83 9.71 -11.62 15.23
CA MET A 83 10.91 -11.23 14.47
C MET A 83 11.18 -9.73 14.63
N VAL A 84 12.38 -9.37 15.08
CA VAL A 84 12.83 -7.96 15.07
C VAL A 84 13.15 -7.57 13.63
N CYS A 85 12.46 -6.57 13.10
CA CYS A 85 12.61 -6.07 11.73
C CYS A 85 13.21 -4.66 11.76
N GLU A 86 14.16 -4.38 10.86
CA GLU A 86 14.83 -3.06 10.76
C GLU A 86 13.83 -1.92 10.50
N ASP A 87 12.76 -2.22 9.77
CA ASP A 87 11.65 -1.33 9.45
C ASP A 87 10.41 -2.16 9.03
N PRO A 88 9.23 -1.56 8.86
CA PRO A 88 8.01 -2.31 8.55
C PRO A 88 7.85 -2.70 7.06
N PHE A 89 8.76 -2.32 6.17
CA PHE A 89 8.58 -2.42 4.72
C PHE A 89 9.16 -3.71 4.16
N PHE A 90 8.29 -4.53 3.58
CA PHE A 90 8.65 -5.80 2.94
C PHE A 90 8.17 -5.84 1.49
N LEU A 91 8.82 -6.65 0.66
CA LEU A 91 8.28 -7.02 -0.64
C LEU A 91 7.19 -8.07 -0.49
N ALA A 92 6.07 -7.88 -1.19
CA ALA A 92 5.01 -8.87 -1.25
C ALA A 92 5.38 -10.04 -2.17
N SER A 93 4.94 -11.24 -1.82
CA SER A 93 5.05 -12.43 -2.66
C SER A 93 4.42 -12.21 -4.03
N SER A 94 5.26 -12.05 -5.06
CA SER A 94 4.85 -11.67 -6.42
C SER A 94 6.00 -11.75 -7.42
N ALA A 95 5.79 -11.26 -8.65
CA ALA A 95 6.77 -11.19 -9.73
C ALA A 95 8.06 -10.44 -9.39
N ILE A 96 8.05 -9.58 -8.37
CA ILE A 96 9.24 -8.78 -7.99
C ILE A 96 10.24 -9.52 -7.09
N CYS A 97 9.99 -10.77 -6.76
CA CYS A 97 10.82 -11.58 -5.86
C CYS A 97 10.80 -13.06 -6.24
N THR A 98 11.17 -13.36 -7.50
CA THR A 98 11.12 -14.72 -8.08
C THR A 98 12.47 -15.41 -8.20
N ASN A 99 13.56 -14.70 -7.97
CA ASN A 99 14.91 -15.25 -8.07
C ASN A 99 15.87 -14.55 -7.11
N TYR A 100 17.07 -15.09 -6.99
CA TYR A 100 18.11 -14.60 -6.09
C TYR A 100 18.48 -13.13 -6.37
N GLU A 101 18.74 -12.80 -7.64
CA GLU A 101 19.26 -11.48 -8.03
C GLU A 101 18.23 -10.37 -7.79
N MET A 102 16.96 -10.64 -8.01
CA MET A 102 15.88 -9.69 -7.73
C MET A 102 15.77 -9.40 -6.24
N VAL A 103 15.77 -10.44 -5.42
CA VAL A 103 15.66 -10.30 -3.96
C VAL A 103 16.91 -9.64 -3.39
N ALA A 104 18.12 -10.06 -3.79
CA ALA A 104 19.39 -9.47 -3.37
C ALA A 104 19.39 -7.94 -3.64
N ARG A 105 19.05 -7.53 -4.86
CA ARG A 105 18.95 -6.10 -5.22
C ARG A 105 17.96 -5.32 -4.37
N ALA A 106 16.86 -5.94 -3.96
CA ALA A 106 15.88 -5.30 -3.09
C ALA A 106 16.43 -5.13 -1.66
N LEU A 107 17.03 -6.18 -1.09
CA LEU A 107 17.64 -6.14 0.24
C LEU A 107 18.80 -5.13 0.30
N GLU A 108 19.63 -5.07 -0.74
CA GLU A 108 20.70 -4.08 -0.90
C GLU A 108 20.16 -2.65 -1.07
N ALA A 109 18.97 -2.48 -1.66
CA ALA A 109 18.31 -1.19 -1.74
C ALA A 109 17.76 -0.71 -0.37
N GLY A 110 17.67 -1.59 0.65
CA GLY A 110 17.29 -1.23 2.01
C GLY A 110 15.94 -1.79 2.50
N TRP A 111 15.31 -2.72 1.76
CA TRP A 111 14.12 -3.42 2.23
C TRP A 111 14.45 -4.30 3.45
N ALA A 112 13.59 -4.29 4.46
CA ALA A 112 13.80 -5.08 5.69
C ALA A 112 13.63 -6.58 5.48
N GLY A 113 12.84 -6.96 4.48
CA GLY A 113 12.62 -8.36 4.15
C GLY A 113 11.76 -8.60 2.92
N VAL A 114 11.46 -9.86 2.68
CA VAL A 114 10.70 -10.32 1.51
C VAL A 114 9.79 -11.47 1.88
N PHE A 115 8.57 -11.45 1.34
CA PHE A 115 7.75 -12.63 1.14
C PHE A 115 8.06 -13.15 -0.26
N TYR A 116 8.83 -14.23 -0.35
CA TYR A 116 9.28 -14.79 -1.63
C TYR A 116 8.10 -15.26 -2.49
N LYS A 117 8.28 -15.32 -3.81
CA LYS A 117 7.27 -15.83 -4.74
C LYS A 117 6.73 -17.18 -4.29
N THR A 118 5.41 -17.37 -4.32
CA THR A 118 4.77 -18.58 -3.80
C THR A 118 5.28 -19.84 -4.49
N ILE A 119 5.79 -20.77 -3.71
CA ILE A 119 6.39 -22.04 -4.11
C ILE A 119 5.33 -23.14 -4.06
N THR A 120 5.31 -24.01 -5.04
CA THR A 120 4.44 -25.19 -5.11
C THR A 120 5.18 -26.35 -5.75
N LYS A 121 4.73 -27.59 -5.49
CA LYS A 121 5.25 -28.78 -6.17
C LYS A 121 4.70 -28.96 -7.59
N GLY A 122 3.65 -28.24 -7.94
CA GLY A 122 3.03 -28.29 -9.26
C GLY A 122 3.89 -27.67 -10.37
N ASP A 123 3.77 -28.18 -11.59
CA ASP A 123 4.36 -27.57 -12.80
C ASP A 123 3.54 -26.34 -13.20
N ILE A 124 4.12 -25.16 -13.03
CA ILE A 124 3.49 -23.87 -13.35
C ILE A 124 3.99 -23.40 -14.72
N ARG A 125 3.03 -23.05 -15.58
CA ARG A 125 3.31 -22.43 -16.89
C ARG A 125 2.51 -21.18 -17.05
N GLU A 126 3.22 -20.07 -17.15
CA GLU A 126 2.61 -18.77 -17.24
C GLU A 126 2.16 -18.43 -18.67
N VAL A 127 1.13 -17.60 -18.76
CA VAL A 127 0.63 -17.07 -20.04
C VAL A 127 1.40 -15.82 -20.47
N SER A 128 1.24 -15.44 -21.76
CA SER A 128 1.78 -14.18 -22.28
C SER A 128 0.73 -13.51 -23.20
N PRO A 129 0.44 -12.19 -23.01
CA PRO A 129 0.93 -11.31 -21.96
C PRO A 129 0.35 -11.65 -20.56
N ARG A 130 1.06 -11.24 -19.49
CA ARG A 130 0.64 -11.51 -18.09
C ARG A 130 -0.04 -10.32 -17.44
N PHE A 131 0.28 -9.10 -17.88
CA PHE A 131 -0.06 -7.86 -17.19
C PHE A 131 -0.88 -6.93 -18.07
N ASP A 132 -1.78 -6.20 -17.45
CA ASP A 132 -2.55 -5.11 -18.04
C ASP A 132 -2.77 -4.01 -16.99
N ALA A 133 -3.16 -2.81 -17.42
CA ALA A 133 -3.32 -1.68 -16.51
C ALA A 133 -4.55 -0.84 -16.82
N VAL A 134 -5.27 -0.47 -15.79
CA VAL A 134 -6.29 0.59 -15.86
C VAL A 134 -5.58 1.92 -15.68
N ARG A 135 -5.62 2.75 -16.71
CA ARG A 135 -4.92 4.04 -16.78
C ARG A 135 -5.89 5.19 -16.56
N LYS A 136 -5.36 6.27 -16.02
CA LYS A 136 -6.01 7.57 -15.96
C LYS A 136 -5.07 8.61 -16.56
N GLU A 137 -5.62 9.64 -17.19
CA GLU A 137 -4.83 10.73 -17.76
C GLU A 137 -3.81 11.28 -16.75
N GLY A 138 -2.56 11.42 -17.18
CA GLY A 138 -1.46 11.92 -16.35
C GLY A 138 -0.86 10.91 -15.37
N THR A 139 -1.36 9.66 -15.31
CA THR A 139 -0.79 8.60 -14.45
C THR A 139 -0.44 7.35 -15.29
N PRO A 140 0.64 6.63 -14.97
CA PRO A 140 0.99 5.38 -15.65
C PRO A 140 -0.14 4.35 -15.54
N PHE A 141 -0.61 4.07 -14.31
CA PHE A 141 -1.82 3.30 -14.04
C PHE A 141 -2.28 3.52 -12.59
N VAL A 142 -3.60 3.44 -12.36
CA VAL A 142 -4.22 3.48 -11.02
C VAL A 142 -4.61 2.09 -10.55
N GLY A 143 -4.77 1.15 -11.47
CA GLY A 143 -5.03 -0.25 -11.22
C GLY A 143 -4.20 -1.13 -12.12
N PHE A 144 -3.83 -2.28 -11.64
CA PHE A 144 -2.95 -3.23 -12.29
C PHE A 144 -3.56 -4.62 -12.27
N ARG A 145 -3.71 -5.20 -13.47
CA ARG A 145 -4.20 -6.55 -13.66
C ARG A 145 -3.05 -7.52 -13.81
N ASN A 146 -3.14 -8.65 -13.11
CA ASN A 146 -2.11 -9.68 -13.10
C ASN A 146 -2.72 -11.07 -13.33
N MET A 147 -2.22 -11.79 -14.32
CA MET A 147 -2.56 -13.19 -14.61
C MET A 147 -1.48 -14.17 -14.14
N GLU A 148 -0.40 -13.68 -13.56
CA GLU A 148 0.69 -14.51 -13.06
C GLU A 148 0.23 -15.37 -11.88
N GLN A 149 0.65 -16.64 -11.86
CA GLN A 149 0.27 -17.59 -10.84
C GLN A 149 1.33 -17.70 -9.74
N LEU A 150 2.12 -18.77 -9.77
CA LEU A 150 3.08 -19.14 -8.74
C LEU A 150 4.51 -19.14 -9.30
N SER A 151 5.49 -19.64 -8.56
CA SER A 151 6.85 -19.82 -9.08
C SER A 151 6.86 -20.80 -10.25
N GLU A 152 7.58 -20.47 -11.33
CA GLU A 152 7.86 -21.36 -12.46
C GLU A 152 9.13 -22.20 -12.24
N ASN A 153 9.88 -21.91 -11.16
CA ASN A 153 11.06 -22.70 -10.82
C ASN A 153 10.67 -24.07 -10.23
N PRO A 154 11.51 -25.10 -10.39
CA PRO A 154 11.42 -26.28 -9.55
C PRO A 154 11.45 -25.88 -8.06
N TYR A 155 10.54 -26.39 -7.25
CA TYR A 155 10.44 -26.00 -5.83
C TYR A 155 11.76 -26.20 -5.05
N THR A 156 12.56 -27.24 -5.39
CA THR A 156 13.87 -27.47 -4.78
C THR A 156 14.84 -26.32 -5.05
N MET A 157 14.83 -25.77 -6.27
CA MET A 157 15.64 -24.60 -6.65
C MET A 157 15.21 -23.35 -5.86
N ASP A 158 13.91 -23.15 -5.65
CA ASP A 158 13.43 -22.02 -4.86
C ASP A 158 13.93 -22.10 -3.41
N PHE A 159 13.93 -23.28 -2.77
CA PHE A 159 14.47 -23.44 -1.42
C PHE A 159 16.00 -23.28 -1.37
N GLU A 160 16.73 -23.69 -2.40
CA GLU A 160 18.17 -23.38 -2.53
C GLU A 160 18.41 -21.86 -2.62
N ILE A 161 17.59 -21.14 -3.37
CA ILE A 161 17.64 -19.66 -3.46
C ILE A 161 17.36 -19.03 -2.09
N LEU A 162 16.35 -19.50 -1.37
CA LEU A 162 16.00 -19.00 -0.03
C LEU A 162 17.12 -19.23 0.96
N HIS A 163 17.73 -20.41 0.95
CA HIS A 163 18.88 -20.74 1.79
C HIS A 163 20.06 -19.79 1.53
N ARG A 164 20.47 -19.60 0.27
CA ARG A 164 21.53 -18.67 -0.12
C ARG A 164 21.21 -17.21 0.26
N LEU A 165 19.96 -16.78 0.13
CA LEU A 165 19.54 -15.45 0.54
C LEU A 165 19.71 -15.28 2.05
N LYS A 166 19.33 -16.28 2.84
CA LYS A 166 19.46 -16.21 4.30
C LYS A 166 20.91 -16.23 4.75
N GLU A 167 21.78 -17.00 4.10
CA GLU A 167 23.22 -16.98 4.36
C GLU A 167 23.85 -15.61 4.08
N ASN A 168 23.52 -15.02 2.94
CA ASN A 168 24.12 -13.76 2.50
C ASN A 168 23.53 -12.52 3.16
N TYR A 169 22.28 -12.59 3.65
CA TYR A 169 21.55 -11.48 4.27
C TYR A 169 20.96 -11.89 5.64
N PRO A 170 21.79 -12.29 6.63
CA PRO A 170 21.32 -12.91 7.89
C PRO A 170 20.44 -11.98 8.74
N THR A 171 20.60 -10.66 8.64
CA THR A 171 19.78 -9.67 9.38
C THR A 171 18.43 -9.41 8.74
N LYS A 172 18.29 -9.70 7.45
CA LYS A 172 17.06 -9.52 6.70
C LYS A 172 16.06 -10.65 6.95
N ARG A 173 14.77 -10.34 6.81
CA ARG A 173 13.71 -11.32 7.03
C ARG A 173 13.31 -11.96 5.71
N ILE A 174 13.55 -13.25 5.59
CA ILE A 174 13.24 -14.05 4.40
C ILE A 174 12.08 -14.98 4.75
N ILE A 175 10.92 -14.75 4.14
CA ILE A 175 9.69 -15.49 4.41
C ILE A 175 9.34 -16.28 3.15
N ALA A 176 9.23 -17.60 3.27
CA ALA A 176 8.79 -18.45 2.18
C ALA A 176 7.26 -18.37 2.04
N SER A 177 6.75 -18.00 0.88
CA SER A 177 5.32 -18.17 0.57
C SER A 177 5.13 -19.50 -0.11
N ILE A 178 4.21 -20.34 0.39
CA ILE A 178 4.01 -21.70 -0.09
C ILE A 178 2.53 -21.96 -0.42
N MET A 179 2.27 -22.95 -1.29
CA MET A 179 0.95 -23.49 -1.57
C MET A 179 1.03 -24.98 -1.88
N GLY A 180 0.48 -25.81 -1.01
CA GLY A 180 0.29 -27.25 -1.21
C GLY A 180 -1.07 -27.57 -1.84
N GLN A 181 -1.19 -28.73 -2.46
CA GLN A 181 -2.43 -29.28 -2.98
C GLN A 181 -3.05 -30.30 -2.01
N THR A 182 -2.22 -30.95 -1.23
CA THR A 182 -2.63 -31.90 -0.18
C THR A 182 -2.02 -31.46 1.16
N GLU A 183 -2.54 -32.04 2.25
CA GLU A 183 -2.04 -31.81 3.60
C GLU A 183 -0.53 -32.11 3.71
N GLU A 184 -0.10 -33.22 3.13
CA GLU A 184 1.30 -33.63 3.14
C GLU A 184 2.19 -32.63 2.42
N GLU A 185 1.74 -32.07 1.28
CA GLU A 185 2.47 -31.06 0.53
C GLU A 185 2.63 -29.75 1.33
N TRP A 186 1.56 -29.31 2.03
CA TRP A 186 1.65 -28.13 2.89
C TRP A 186 2.70 -28.29 3.98
N ILE A 187 2.70 -29.46 4.65
CA ILE A 187 3.66 -29.79 5.71
C ILE A 187 5.09 -29.90 5.16
N GLU A 188 5.27 -30.59 4.04
CA GLU A 188 6.57 -30.79 3.44
C GLU A 188 7.20 -29.47 2.98
N LEU A 189 6.45 -28.62 2.26
CA LEU A 189 6.93 -27.31 1.82
C LEU A 189 7.26 -26.40 3.02
N ALA A 190 6.47 -26.45 4.10
CA ALA A 190 6.76 -25.68 5.30
C ALA A 190 8.04 -26.14 6.02
N LYS A 191 8.27 -27.46 6.11
CA LYS A 191 9.52 -28.01 6.66
C LYS A 191 10.74 -27.64 5.82
N MET A 192 10.61 -27.70 4.50
CA MET A 192 11.69 -27.27 3.60
C MET A 192 12.00 -25.77 3.78
N ALA A 193 10.99 -24.93 4.04
CA ALA A 193 11.21 -23.51 4.35
C ALA A 193 11.99 -23.34 5.67
N GLU A 194 11.64 -24.09 6.71
CA GLU A 194 12.37 -24.08 7.98
C GLU A 194 13.81 -24.60 7.81
N GLU A 195 14.02 -25.70 7.08
CA GLU A 195 15.35 -26.26 6.77
C GLU A 195 16.21 -25.31 5.94
N ALA A 196 15.59 -24.53 5.02
CA ALA A 196 16.29 -23.50 4.26
C ALA A 196 16.68 -22.29 5.12
N GLY A 197 16.26 -22.22 6.39
CA GLY A 197 16.56 -21.14 7.33
C GLY A 197 15.65 -19.92 7.19
N CYS A 198 14.48 -20.05 6.57
CA CYS A 198 13.50 -18.96 6.48
C CYS A 198 13.06 -18.52 7.88
N ASP A 199 12.81 -17.20 8.04
CA ASP A 199 12.37 -16.62 9.31
C ASP A 199 10.89 -16.92 9.62
N ALA A 200 10.07 -17.19 8.60
CA ALA A 200 8.65 -17.54 8.71
C ALA A 200 8.17 -18.23 7.42
N VAL A 201 6.97 -18.80 7.47
CA VAL A 201 6.26 -19.33 6.30
C VAL A 201 4.91 -18.64 6.12
N GLU A 202 4.64 -18.17 4.89
CA GLU A 202 3.33 -17.63 4.46
C GLU A 202 2.53 -18.72 3.75
N LEU A 203 1.30 -18.98 4.20
CA LEU A 203 0.36 -19.92 3.57
C LEU A 203 -0.52 -19.18 2.58
N ASN A 204 -0.32 -19.36 1.28
CA ASN A 204 -1.07 -18.65 0.26
C ASN A 204 -2.47 -19.27 0.03
N PHE A 205 -3.46 -18.89 0.84
CA PHE A 205 -4.88 -19.26 0.70
C PHE A 205 -5.66 -18.36 -0.25
N SER A 206 -5.01 -17.70 -1.19
CA SER A 206 -5.63 -16.56 -1.83
C SER A 206 -5.40 -16.45 -3.33
N CYS A 207 -4.65 -17.37 -3.95
CA CYS A 207 -4.42 -17.32 -5.40
C CYS A 207 -5.75 -17.44 -6.18
N PRO A 208 -6.17 -16.41 -6.96
CA PRO A 208 -7.46 -16.42 -7.63
C PRO A 208 -7.50 -17.24 -8.92
N GLN A 209 -6.37 -17.80 -9.35
CA GLN A 209 -6.17 -18.31 -10.71
C GLN A 209 -5.87 -19.82 -10.78
N MET A 210 -6.15 -20.56 -9.70
CA MET A 210 -5.88 -21.99 -9.70
C MET A 210 -6.82 -22.75 -10.65
N ARG A 211 -6.23 -23.67 -11.42
CA ARG A 211 -6.97 -24.55 -12.36
C ARG A 211 -7.84 -25.58 -11.66
N LEU A 212 -7.48 -25.95 -10.42
CA LEU A 212 -8.20 -26.96 -9.63
C LEU A 212 -9.11 -26.25 -8.64
N THR A 213 -10.36 -26.74 -8.54
CA THR A 213 -11.30 -26.35 -7.49
C THR A 213 -10.81 -26.84 -6.12
N GLY A 214 -11.04 -26.05 -5.07
CA GLY A 214 -10.63 -26.41 -3.72
C GLY A 214 -9.23 -25.95 -3.33
N LEU A 215 -8.55 -25.11 -4.14
CA LEU A 215 -7.23 -24.55 -3.87
C LEU A 215 -7.23 -23.03 -3.89
N GLY A 216 -6.18 -22.43 -3.36
CA GLY A 216 -5.98 -20.97 -3.38
C GLY A 216 -7.14 -20.21 -2.72
N SER A 217 -7.82 -19.35 -3.50
CA SER A 217 -8.92 -18.52 -2.98
C SER A 217 -10.14 -19.33 -2.47
N ASP A 218 -10.29 -20.59 -2.83
CA ASP A 218 -11.40 -21.43 -2.35
C ASP A 218 -11.12 -21.85 -0.88
N ILE A 219 -9.86 -22.14 -0.53
CA ILE A 219 -9.45 -22.34 0.87
C ILE A 219 -9.70 -21.04 1.67
N GLY A 220 -9.23 -19.90 1.16
CA GLY A 220 -9.33 -18.61 1.86
C GLY A 220 -10.75 -18.09 2.07
N GLN A 221 -11.76 -18.70 1.42
CA GLN A 221 -13.18 -18.41 1.61
C GLN A 221 -13.85 -19.33 2.64
N ASN A 222 -13.19 -20.43 3.03
CA ASN A 222 -13.74 -21.42 3.95
C ASN A 222 -12.98 -21.42 5.28
N PRO A 223 -13.57 -20.90 6.37
CA PRO A 223 -12.94 -20.87 7.68
C PRO A 223 -12.49 -22.23 8.23
N GLU A 224 -13.21 -23.31 7.90
CA GLU A 224 -12.87 -24.66 8.34
C GLU A 224 -11.57 -25.15 7.68
N LEU A 225 -11.42 -24.90 6.36
CA LEU A 225 -10.19 -25.24 5.63
C LEU A 225 -8.99 -24.37 6.08
N ILE A 226 -9.23 -23.09 6.35
CA ILE A 226 -8.22 -22.18 6.90
C ILE A 226 -7.70 -22.72 8.24
N LEU A 227 -8.63 -23.03 9.16
CA LEU A 227 -8.30 -23.59 10.48
C LEU A 227 -7.54 -24.90 10.34
N PHE A 228 -8.01 -25.78 9.48
CA PHE A 228 -7.43 -27.10 9.23
C PHE A 228 -5.98 -26.97 8.75
N TYR A 229 -5.72 -26.38 7.58
CA TYR A 229 -4.39 -26.31 7.01
C TYR A 229 -3.41 -25.46 7.86
N THR A 230 -3.89 -24.38 8.46
CA THR A 230 -3.06 -23.55 9.33
C THR A 230 -2.60 -24.32 10.56
N SER A 231 -3.51 -25.07 11.21
CA SER A 231 -3.17 -25.90 12.39
C SER A 231 -2.14 -26.98 12.06
N TYR A 232 -2.34 -27.68 10.94
CA TYR A 232 -1.41 -28.75 10.51
C TYR A 232 0.00 -28.22 10.25
N VAL A 233 0.11 -27.11 9.54
CA VAL A 233 1.41 -26.50 9.28
C VAL A 233 2.04 -25.96 10.57
N ARG A 234 1.25 -25.27 11.41
CA ARG A 234 1.75 -24.74 12.69
C ARG A 234 2.31 -25.86 13.60
N ASP A 235 1.67 -27.04 13.62
CA ASP A 235 2.13 -28.18 14.41
C ASP A 235 3.38 -28.85 13.82
N ALA A 236 3.66 -28.65 12.54
CA ALA A 236 4.76 -29.29 11.82
C ALA A 236 6.08 -28.52 11.85
N VAL A 237 6.05 -27.19 12.10
CA VAL A 237 7.23 -26.30 12.09
C VAL A 237 7.30 -25.44 13.34
N LYS A 238 8.51 -24.90 13.63
CA LYS A 238 8.76 -24.00 14.76
C LYS A 238 8.79 -22.53 14.36
N ILE A 239 9.01 -22.25 13.08
CA ILE A 239 9.00 -20.89 12.55
C ILE A 239 7.58 -20.33 12.51
N PRO A 240 7.37 -19.01 12.60
CA PRO A 240 6.07 -18.36 12.50
C PRO A 240 5.28 -18.77 11.25
N VAL A 241 3.98 -19.02 11.41
CA VAL A 241 3.05 -19.37 10.33
C VAL A 241 2.09 -18.22 10.09
N ILE A 242 2.03 -17.74 8.84
CA ILE A 242 1.31 -16.52 8.45
C ILE A 242 0.37 -16.82 7.27
N PRO A 243 -0.92 -17.11 7.51
CA PRO A 243 -1.90 -17.26 6.42
C PRO A 243 -2.07 -15.97 5.62
N LYS A 244 -2.06 -16.06 4.29
CA LYS A 244 -2.35 -14.95 3.38
C LYS A 244 -3.75 -15.02 2.84
N MET A 245 -4.54 -13.98 3.11
CA MET A 245 -5.98 -13.99 2.93
C MET A 245 -6.42 -13.36 1.61
N THR A 246 -7.49 -13.93 1.05
CA THR A 246 -8.16 -13.41 -0.16
C THR A 246 -9.12 -12.27 0.20
N PRO A 247 -9.19 -11.19 -0.60
CA PRO A 247 -10.23 -10.18 -0.47
C PRO A 247 -11.55 -10.55 -1.15
N ASN A 248 -11.63 -11.70 -1.80
CA ASN A 248 -12.80 -12.11 -2.58
C ASN A 248 -13.87 -12.76 -1.70
N ILE A 249 -14.19 -12.10 -0.59
CA ILE A 249 -15.13 -12.48 0.46
C ILE A 249 -15.93 -11.26 0.93
N MET A 250 -17.03 -11.48 1.62
CA MET A 250 -17.87 -10.41 2.16
C MET A 250 -17.25 -9.74 3.38
N SER A 251 -16.67 -10.52 4.29
CA SER A 251 -16.01 -10.05 5.52
C SER A 251 -14.78 -10.88 5.85
N MET A 252 -13.75 -10.23 6.36
CA MET A 252 -12.51 -10.85 6.80
C MET A 252 -12.61 -11.42 8.23
N THR A 253 -13.65 -11.10 8.97
CA THR A 253 -13.77 -11.46 10.40
C THR A 253 -13.70 -12.97 10.65
N SER A 254 -14.55 -13.76 9.98
CA SER A 254 -14.61 -15.21 10.20
C SER A 254 -13.34 -15.94 9.76
N PRO A 255 -12.78 -15.65 8.55
CA PRO A 255 -11.49 -16.21 8.13
C PRO A 255 -10.34 -15.85 9.10
N ALA A 256 -10.28 -14.61 9.58
CA ALA A 256 -9.24 -14.18 10.52
C ALA A 256 -9.36 -14.86 11.89
N LEU A 257 -10.59 -15.06 12.39
CA LEU A 257 -10.82 -15.84 13.60
C LEU A 257 -10.38 -17.31 13.44
N ALA A 258 -10.58 -17.91 12.25
CA ALA A 258 -10.08 -19.24 11.96
C ALA A 258 -8.54 -19.30 12.04
N CYS A 259 -7.83 -18.33 11.48
CA CYS A 259 -6.37 -18.21 11.62
C CYS A 259 -5.95 -18.12 13.10
N PHE A 260 -6.65 -17.30 13.89
CA PHE A 260 -6.38 -17.14 15.31
C PHE A 260 -6.55 -18.44 16.09
N TYR A 261 -7.67 -19.13 15.90
CA TYR A 261 -7.95 -20.40 16.59
C TYR A 261 -7.02 -21.54 16.14
N ALA A 262 -6.50 -21.45 14.89
CA ALA A 262 -5.47 -22.37 14.39
C ALA A 262 -4.08 -22.11 15.01
N GLY A 263 -3.90 -21.01 15.72
CA GLY A 263 -2.61 -20.63 16.34
C GLY A 263 -1.63 -19.99 15.37
N ALA A 264 -2.11 -19.31 14.32
CA ALA A 264 -1.28 -18.51 13.44
C ALA A 264 -0.51 -17.44 14.22
N SER A 265 0.75 -17.17 13.83
CA SER A 265 1.58 -16.10 14.41
C SER A 265 1.19 -14.72 13.89
N GLY A 266 0.64 -14.67 12.67
CA GLY A 266 0.15 -13.44 12.05
C GLY A 266 -0.74 -13.73 10.86
N ILE A 267 -1.24 -12.67 10.22
CA ILE A 267 -2.07 -12.74 9.00
C ILE A 267 -1.54 -11.75 7.97
N SER A 268 -1.33 -12.18 6.73
CA SER A 268 -1.09 -11.31 5.58
C SER A 268 -2.41 -10.99 4.86
N ALA A 269 -2.75 -9.74 4.66
CA ALA A 269 -3.94 -9.31 3.91
C ALA A 269 -3.72 -7.93 3.25
N ILE A 270 -4.13 -7.79 2.01
CA ILE A 270 -4.94 -8.67 1.17
C ILE A 270 -4.16 -9.15 -0.06
N ASN A 271 -4.54 -10.29 -0.64
CA ASN A 271 -4.13 -10.63 -1.99
C ASN A 271 -4.96 -9.81 -3.02
N THR A 272 -4.84 -10.13 -4.30
CA THR A 272 -5.50 -9.41 -5.40
C THR A 272 -7.01 -9.66 -5.45
N ILE A 273 -7.76 -8.67 -5.92
CA ILE A 273 -9.21 -8.76 -6.12
C ILE A 273 -9.48 -9.41 -7.48
N LYS A 274 -10.41 -10.34 -7.56
CA LYS A 274 -10.85 -10.93 -8.84
C LYS A 274 -11.44 -9.85 -9.75
N SER A 275 -10.94 -9.76 -10.97
CA SER A 275 -11.37 -8.77 -11.97
C SER A 275 -11.24 -9.31 -13.39
N ILE A 276 -11.81 -8.59 -14.34
CA ILE A 276 -11.61 -8.83 -15.78
C ILE A 276 -11.41 -7.48 -16.48
N THR A 277 -10.52 -7.43 -17.46
CA THR A 277 -10.40 -6.30 -18.39
C THR A 277 -10.76 -6.77 -19.79
N MET A 278 -11.33 -5.86 -20.57
CA MET A 278 -11.80 -6.14 -21.94
C MET A 278 -10.87 -5.53 -23.00
N SER A 279 -9.73 -4.96 -22.57
CA SER A 279 -8.72 -4.40 -23.47
C SER A 279 -8.05 -5.48 -24.31
N ASP A 280 -7.59 -5.13 -25.50
CA ASP A 280 -6.87 -6.06 -26.38
C ASP A 280 -5.51 -6.46 -25.79
N SER A 281 -4.89 -5.58 -25.01
CA SER A 281 -3.65 -5.87 -24.27
C SER A 281 -3.78 -6.98 -23.22
N ALA A 282 -5.01 -7.29 -22.80
CA ALA A 282 -5.32 -8.36 -21.85
C ALA A 282 -5.66 -9.70 -22.53
N GLU A 283 -5.60 -9.75 -23.87
CA GLU A 283 -5.97 -10.92 -24.62
C GLU A 283 -4.82 -11.91 -24.75
N VAL A 284 -5.12 -13.19 -24.53
CA VAL A 284 -4.19 -14.31 -24.74
C VAL A 284 -4.81 -15.22 -25.78
N SER A 285 -4.23 -15.26 -26.97
CA SER A 285 -4.70 -16.10 -28.08
C SER A 285 -6.21 -15.96 -28.37
N GLY A 286 -6.72 -14.73 -28.44
CA GLY A 286 -8.14 -14.44 -28.67
C GLY A 286 -9.05 -14.68 -27.44
N LYS A 287 -8.50 -14.92 -26.26
CA LYS A 287 -9.24 -15.23 -25.02
C LYS A 287 -8.95 -14.22 -23.92
N LYS A 288 -9.96 -13.95 -23.10
CA LYS A 288 -9.88 -13.13 -21.89
C LYS A 288 -10.29 -13.96 -20.69
N THR A 289 -9.76 -13.64 -19.52
CA THR A 289 -10.04 -14.40 -18.29
C THR A 289 -10.14 -13.49 -17.08
N ILE A 290 -10.74 -14.02 -16.01
CA ILE A 290 -10.71 -13.42 -14.67
C ILE A 290 -9.27 -13.53 -14.14
N SER A 291 -8.81 -12.48 -13.47
CA SER A 291 -7.45 -12.36 -12.96
C SER A 291 -7.37 -11.46 -11.74
N GLY A 292 -6.20 -11.36 -11.13
CA GLY A 292 -5.99 -10.51 -9.96
C GLY A 292 -5.91 -9.03 -10.34
N TYR A 293 -6.51 -8.16 -9.52
CA TYR A 293 -6.45 -6.70 -9.62
C TYR A 293 -5.81 -6.11 -8.39
N SER A 294 -4.85 -5.21 -8.57
CA SER A 294 -4.05 -4.56 -7.54
C SER A 294 -3.75 -3.09 -7.88
N GLY A 295 -2.81 -2.47 -7.18
CA GLY A 295 -2.42 -1.07 -7.36
C GLY A 295 -3.22 -0.11 -6.49
N LYS A 296 -3.03 1.19 -6.66
CA LYS A 296 -3.59 2.26 -5.82
C LYS A 296 -5.09 2.16 -5.60
N ALA A 297 -5.82 1.73 -6.63
CA ALA A 297 -7.28 1.65 -6.60
C ALA A 297 -7.85 0.68 -5.55
N VAL A 298 -7.07 -0.33 -5.13
CA VAL A 298 -7.55 -1.31 -4.13
C VAL A 298 -7.33 -0.88 -2.69
N LYS A 299 -6.55 0.18 -2.42
CA LYS A 299 -6.20 0.61 -1.04
C LYS A 299 -7.42 0.76 -0.12
N PRO A 300 -8.51 1.45 -0.49
CA PRO A 300 -9.66 1.60 0.41
C PRO A 300 -10.32 0.28 0.79
N ILE A 301 -10.30 -0.70 -0.12
CA ILE A 301 -10.84 -2.05 0.13
C ILE A 301 -9.92 -2.80 1.08
N ALA A 302 -8.60 -2.70 0.87
CA ALA A 302 -7.61 -3.30 1.74
C ALA A 302 -7.73 -2.74 3.18
N LEU A 303 -7.77 -1.42 3.34
CA LEU A 303 -7.93 -0.77 4.65
C LEU A 303 -9.20 -1.22 5.38
N ARG A 304 -10.35 -1.34 4.67
CA ARG A 304 -11.57 -1.89 5.25
C ARG A 304 -11.36 -3.31 5.79
N MET A 305 -10.73 -4.19 5.02
CA MET A 305 -10.51 -5.57 5.42
C MET A 305 -9.51 -5.68 6.59
N ILE A 306 -8.48 -4.84 6.62
CA ILE A 306 -7.59 -4.72 7.78
C ILE A 306 -8.38 -4.30 9.01
N TYR A 307 -9.21 -3.26 8.90
CA TYR A 307 -10.04 -2.81 10.03
C TYR A 307 -11.01 -3.88 10.55
N GLU A 308 -11.61 -4.69 9.68
CA GLU A 308 -12.48 -5.80 10.10
C GLU A 308 -11.74 -6.82 10.98
N MET A 309 -10.44 -6.99 10.80
CA MET A 309 -9.59 -7.83 11.65
C MET A 309 -9.19 -7.09 12.94
N THR A 310 -8.54 -5.96 12.80
CA THR A 310 -7.93 -5.22 13.93
C THR A 310 -8.95 -4.56 14.85
N GLY A 311 -10.11 -4.17 14.32
CA GLY A 311 -11.25 -3.66 15.06
C GLY A 311 -12.10 -4.74 15.75
N ASN A 312 -11.89 -6.03 15.44
CA ASN A 312 -12.57 -7.12 16.10
C ASN A 312 -12.03 -7.30 17.54
N PRO A 313 -12.88 -7.31 18.60
CA PRO A 313 -12.39 -7.35 19.98
C PRO A 313 -11.51 -8.57 20.32
N ILE A 314 -11.82 -9.74 19.74
CA ILE A 314 -11.04 -10.98 19.98
C ILE A 314 -9.67 -10.86 19.33
N LEU A 315 -9.63 -10.45 18.06
CA LEU A 315 -8.39 -10.32 17.28
C LEU A 315 -7.53 -9.15 17.77
N HIS A 316 -8.15 -8.04 18.17
CA HIS A 316 -7.46 -6.91 18.77
C HIS A 316 -6.75 -7.31 20.08
N LYS A 317 -7.47 -8.03 20.96
CA LYS A 317 -6.89 -8.57 22.18
C LYS A 317 -5.79 -9.59 21.90
N ALA A 318 -5.97 -10.43 20.89
CA ALA A 318 -4.97 -11.39 20.44
C ALA A 318 -3.68 -10.71 19.93
N GLY A 319 -3.80 -9.63 19.18
CA GLY A 319 -2.67 -8.83 18.72
C GLY A 319 -1.87 -8.21 19.87
N ILE A 320 -2.53 -7.89 20.98
CA ILE A 320 -1.87 -7.34 22.17
C ILE A 320 -1.26 -8.46 23.06
N GLU A 321 -2.03 -9.53 23.33
CA GLU A 321 -1.69 -10.53 24.34
C GLU A 321 -0.99 -11.77 23.78
N LYS A 322 -1.24 -12.15 22.54
CA LYS A 322 -0.79 -13.40 21.92
C LYS A 322 0.08 -13.22 20.67
N HIS A 323 0.47 -11.99 20.37
CA HIS A 323 1.35 -11.65 19.25
C HIS A 323 0.86 -12.17 17.88
N MET A 324 -0.46 -12.20 17.62
CA MET A 324 -0.98 -12.43 16.29
C MET A 324 -0.99 -11.11 15.51
N ASP A 325 0.06 -10.90 14.75
CA ASP A 325 0.31 -9.65 14.05
C ASP A 325 -0.37 -9.59 12.66
N ILE A 326 -0.57 -8.39 12.15
CA ILE A 326 -1.14 -8.18 10.82
C ILE A 326 -0.08 -7.56 9.89
N SER A 327 0.10 -8.17 8.72
CA SER A 327 0.87 -7.63 7.61
C SER A 327 -0.08 -7.07 6.55
N GLY A 328 -0.06 -5.75 6.34
CA GLY A 328 -0.99 -5.05 5.46
C GLY A 328 -0.50 -4.98 4.01
N ILE A 329 -1.37 -5.30 3.05
CA ILE A 329 -1.06 -5.34 1.63
C ILE A 329 -2.20 -4.71 0.84
N GLY A 330 -1.87 -3.88 -0.17
CA GLY A 330 -2.83 -3.41 -1.17
C GLY A 330 -2.82 -1.91 -1.42
N GLY A 331 -2.22 -1.50 -2.53
CA GLY A 331 -2.23 -0.11 -3.01
C GLY A 331 -1.33 0.85 -2.25
N ILE A 332 -0.31 0.34 -1.56
CA ILE A 332 0.71 1.15 -0.89
C ILE A 332 1.69 1.65 -1.95
N GLU A 333 1.80 2.97 -2.11
CA GLU A 333 2.71 3.63 -3.03
C GLU A 333 3.61 4.64 -2.29
N THR A 334 3.08 5.31 -1.27
CA THR A 334 3.78 6.33 -0.50
C THR A 334 3.90 5.94 0.97
N TRP A 335 4.76 6.63 1.72
CA TRP A 335 4.86 6.46 3.17
C TRP A 335 3.52 6.75 3.88
N ARG A 336 2.71 7.69 3.37
CA ARG A 336 1.37 7.98 3.93
C ARG A 336 0.43 6.78 3.76
N ASP A 337 0.49 6.10 2.62
CA ASP A 337 -0.31 4.89 2.44
C ASP A 337 0.09 3.83 3.45
N ALA A 338 1.39 3.62 3.66
CA ALA A 338 1.90 2.67 4.66
C ALA A 338 1.49 3.06 6.08
N LEU A 339 1.56 4.34 6.42
CA LEU A 339 1.12 4.88 7.71
C LEU A 339 -0.34 4.56 8.00
N GLU A 340 -1.24 4.68 7.02
CA GLU A 340 -2.65 4.34 7.18
C GLU A 340 -2.85 2.87 7.60
N PHE A 341 -2.09 1.93 7.02
CA PHE A 341 -2.11 0.52 7.43
C PHE A 341 -1.57 0.33 8.86
N ILE A 342 -0.47 1.00 9.20
CA ILE A 342 0.12 0.94 10.54
C ILE A 342 -0.86 1.49 11.58
N GLN A 343 -1.47 2.64 11.31
CA GLN A 343 -2.46 3.26 12.19
C GLN A 343 -3.73 2.43 12.36
N LEU A 344 -4.04 1.54 11.40
CA LEU A 344 -5.08 0.52 11.52
C LEU A 344 -4.62 -0.76 12.22
N GLY A 345 -3.38 -0.84 12.73
CA GLY A 345 -2.90 -1.95 13.54
C GLY A 345 -1.97 -2.93 12.83
N CYS A 346 -1.56 -2.66 11.58
CA CYS A 346 -0.53 -3.47 10.94
C CYS A 346 0.84 -3.18 11.56
N ARG A 347 1.61 -4.23 11.85
CA ARG A 347 3.01 -4.12 12.29
C ARG A 347 3.98 -4.18 11.12
N ASN A 348 3.54 -4.77 10.02
CA ASN A 348 4.30 -4.93 8.80
C ASN A 348 3.45 -4.52 7.60
N VAL A 349 4.07 -4.02 6.55
CA VAL A 349 3.41 -3.69 5.29
C VAL A 349 4.17 -4.28 4.12
N GLN A 350 3.44 -4.80 3.14
CA GLN A 350 4.02 -5.41 1.95
C GLN A 350 3.69 -4.59 0.71
N VAL A 351 4.70 -4.35 -0.12
CA VAL A 351 4.58 -3.55 -1.34
C VAL A 351 4.89 -4.41 -2.56
N CYS A 352 4.07 -4.29 -3.60
CA CYS A 352 4.27 -4.99 -4.88
C CYS A 352 4.17 -4.03 -6.06
N THR A 353 2.96 -3.62 -6.45
CA THR A 353 2.67 -2.89 -7.69
C THR A 353 3.46 -1.59 -7.81
N ALA A 354 3.67 -0.87 -6.72
CA ALA A 354 4.51 0.33 -6.72
C ALA A 354 5.98 0.02 -7.06
N VAL A 355 6.51 -1.11 -6.59
CA VAL A 355 7.87 -1.56 -6.96
C VAL A 355 7.95 -1.95 -8.43
N MET A 356 6.93 -2.63 -8.98
CA MET A 356 6.87 -2.95 -10.42
C MET A 356 6.89 -1.67 -11.27
N GLN A 357 6.25 -0.62 -10.79
CA GLN A 357 6.12 0.65 -11.50
C GLN A 357 7.36 1.55 -11.35
N TYR A 358 7.98 1.58 -10.17
CA TYR A 358 8.98 2.59 -9.80
C TYR A 358 10.33 2.03 -9.36
N GLY A 359 10.44 0.71 -9.21
CA GLY A 359 11.66 0.00 -8.79
C GLY A 359 11.87 -0.04 -7.26
N TYR A 360 12.87 -0.84 -6.83
CA TYR A 360 13.14 -1.11 -5.41
C TYR A 360 13.54 0.13 -4.60
N ARG A 361 14.11 1.14 -5.25
CA ARG A 361 14.62 2.35 -4.55
C ARG A 361 13.54 3.29 -4.00
N ILE A 362 12.26 2.99 -4.21
CA ILE A 362 11.18 3.69 -3.51
C ILE A 362 11.27 3.53 -2.00
N ILE A 363 11.97 2.50 -1.53
CA ILE A 363 12.19 2.26 -0.10
C ILE A 363 12.85 3.44 0.60
N ASP A 364 13.76 4.14 -0.08
CA ASP A 364 14.41 5.34 0.47
C ASP A 364 13.37 6.39 0.89
N ASP A 365 12.37 6.61 0.02
CA ASP A 365 11.34 7.64 0.22
C ASP A 365 10.26 7.18 1.22
N LEU A 366 9.95 5.89 1.24
CA LEU A 366 9.02 5.30 2.21
C LEU A 366 9.57 5.44 3.64
N LYS A 367 10.84 5.08 3.84
CA LYS A 367 11.50 5.17 5.16
C LYS A 367 11.67 6.61 5.60
N ALA A 368 12.29 7.45 4.76
CA ALA A 368 12.55 8.84 5.12
C ALA A 368 11.27 9.61 5.41
N GLY A 369 10.22 9.44 4.59
CA GLY A 369 8.95 10.12 4.80
C GLY A 369 8.28 9.73 6.12
N LEU A 370 8.30 8.44 6.49
CA LEU A 370 7.76 7.97 7.77
C LEU A 370 8.57 8.46 8.95
N GLN A 371 9.92 8.47 8.85
CA GLN A 371 10.81 8.98 9.89
C GLN A 371 10.60 10.48 10.14
N HIS A 372 10.50 11.28 9.09
CA HIS A 372 10.21 12.72 9.23
C HIS A 372 8.84 12.98 9.86
N TYR A 373 7.81 12.22 9.45
CA TYR A 373 6.49 12.30 10.07
C TYR A 373 6.54 12.02 11.58
N MET A 374 7.31 11.00 11.99
CA MET A 374 7.50 10.67 13.40
C MET A 374 8.27 11.77 14.14
N ALA A 375 9.35 12.27 13.55
CA ALA A 375 10.19 13.34 14.14
C ALA A 375 9.38 14.62 14.39
N GLU A 376 8.59 15.09 13.42
CA GLU A 376 7.72 16.26 13.56
C GLU A 376 6.70 16.15 14.69
N ARG A 377 6.30 14.93 15.04
CA ARG A 377 5.33 14.64 16.13
C ARG A 377 5.98 14.22 17.44
N GLY A 378 7.31 14.21 17.51
CA GLY A 378 8.03 13.73 18.69
C GLY A 378 7.81 12.24 19.00
N ILE A 379 7.51 11.44 17.97
CA ILE A 379 7.30 10.00 18.10
C ILE A 379 8.63 9.29 17.94
N THR A 380 9.10 8.66 18.99
CA THR A 380 10.42 8.01 19.06
C THR A 380 10.41 6.54 18.65
N GLU A 381 9.24 5.88 18.69
CA GLU A 381 9.09 4.45 18.43
C GLU A 381 7.90 4.19 17.52
N LEU A 382 8.12 3.46 16.42
CA LEU A 382 7.09 3.17 15.42
C LEU A 382 5.87 2.44 16.03
N LYS A 383 6.08 1.59 17.04
CA LYS A 383 4.99 0.84 17.69
C LYS A 383 3.90 1.73 18.30
N LYS A 384 4.18 3.02 18.60
CA LYS A 384 3.18 3.97 19.11
C LYS A 384 2.14 4.36 18.08
N LEU A 385 2.45 4.19 16.78
CA LEU A 385 1.51 4.43 15.68
C LEU A 385 0.61 3.23 15.39
N VAL A 386 0.98 2.03 15.85
CA VAL A 386 0.23 0.81 15.55
C VAL A 386 -1.14 0.85 16.23
N GLY A 387 -2.19 0.92 15.41
CA GLY A 387 -3.58 0.96 15.88
C GLY A 387 -4.04 2.31 16.44
N GLU A 388 -3.26 3.38 16.27
CA GLU A 388 -3.58 4.72 16.82
C GLU A 388 -4.96 5.24 16.36
N GLU A 389 -5.33 4.95 15.10
CA GLU A 389 -6.58 5.44 14.49
C GLU A 389 -7.80 4.53 14.74
N LEU A 390 -7.66 3.35 15.31
CA LEU A 390 -8.78 2.43 15.53
C LEU A 390 -9.89 3.07 16.36
N LYS A 391 -9.55 3.88 17.36
CA LYS A 391 -10.50 4.60 18.21
C LYS A 391 -11.31 5.67 17.48
N ASN A 392 -10.84 6.12 16.33
CA ASN A 392 -11.47 7.18 15.52
C ASN A 392 -12.42 6.60 14.45
N ILE A 393 -12.46 5.29 14.30
CA ILE A 393 -13.34 4.62 13.34
C ILE A 393 -14.62 4.20 14.06
N VAL A 394 -15.74 4.74 13.63
CA VAL A 394 -17.05 4.54 14.24
C VAL A 394 -18.05 3.97 13.24
N LEU A 395 -19.16 3.45 13.72
CA LEU A 395 -20.26 3.03 12.86
C LEU A 395 -20.88 4.25 12.14
N PRO A 396 -21.46 4.07 10.94
CA PRO A 396 -22.15 5.15 10.23
C PRO A 396 -23.27 5.80 11.05
N SER A 397 -23.90 5.07 11.98
CA SER A 397 -24.90 5.58 12.92
C SER A 397 -24.36 6.65 13.86
N ASP A 398 -23.09 6.54 14.25
CA ASP A 398 -22.44 7.35 15.27
C ASP A 398 -21.80 8.63 14.71
N LEU A 399 -21.84 8.79 13.37
CA LEU A 399 -21.34 9.99 12.70
C LEU A 399 -22.26 11.19 12.99
N ASP A 400 -21.63 12.36 13.23
CA ASP A 400 -22.33 13.64 13.41
C ASP A 400 -23.14 14.02 12.16
N ARG A 401 -24.44 14.15 12.34
CA ARG A 401 -25.41 14.57 11.30
C ARG A 401 -26.00 15.94 11.55
N GLU A 402 -25.73 16.55 12.71
CA GLU A 402 -26.31 17.83 13.12
C GLU A 402 -25.48 19.02 12.64
N THR A 403 -24.24 18.77 12.22
CA THR A 403 -23.37 19.82 11.71
C THR A 403 -22.99 19.58 10.25
N MET A 404 -22.48 20.63 9.61
CA MET A 404 -22.00 20.59 8.23
C MET A 404 -20.81 21.53 8.03
N VAL A 405 -20.09 21.33 6.94
CA VAL A 405 -19.02 22.21 6.47
C VAL A 405 -19.30 22.67 5.04
N TYR A 406 -19.03 23.94 4.76
CA TYR A 406 -19.13 24.47 3.40
C TYR A 406 -17.79 24.40 2.67
N PRO A 407 -17.78 24.32 1.33
CA PRO A 407 -16.58 24.54 0.55
C PRO A 407 -16.12 25.99 0.68
N LEU A 408 -14.81 26.21 0.86
CA LEU A 408 -14.17 27.52 0.91
C LEU A 408 -13.37 27.72 -0.39
N ILE A 409 -13.72 28.74 -1.18
CA ILE A 409 -13.08 28.98 -2.47
C ILE A 409 -12.00 30.03 -2.34
N ASP A 410 -10.77 29.64 -2.63
CA ASP A 410 -9.65 30.55 -2.83
C ASP A 410 -9.70 31.11 -4.25
N LYS A 411 -10.10 32.37 -4.35
CA LYS A 411 -10.22 33.04 -5.64
C LYS A 411 -8.89 33.30 -6.32
N THR A 412 -7.79 33.31 -5.57
CA THR A 412 -6.45 33.57 -6.11
C THR A 412 -5.90 32.35 -6.84
N GLN A 413 -6.16 31.16 -6.31
CA GLN A 413 -5.78 29.88 -6.92
C GLN A 413 -6.79 29.41 -8.00
N CYS A 414 -7.98 29.99 -8.02
CA CYS A 414 -9.03 29.60 -8.95
C CYS A 414 -8.72 30.09 -10.37
N ILE A 415 -8.59 29.16 -11.33
CA ILE A 415 -8.34 29.43 -12.75
C ILE A 415 -9.62 29.65 -13.58
N GLY A 416 -10.80 29.66 -12.97
CA GLY A 416 -12.07 29.89 -13.68
C GLY A 416 -12.48 28.79 -14.68
N CYS A 417 -12.04 27.53 -14.47
CA CYS A 417 -12.29 26.43 -15.41
C CYS A 417 -13.74 25.90 -15.43
N GLY A 418 -14.58 26.22 -14.43
CA GLY A 418 -15.98 25.85 -14.36
C GLY A 418 -16.27 24.39 -13.94
N ARG A 419 -15.26 23.51 -13.74
CA ARG A 419 -15.49 22.08 -13.39
C ARG A 419 -16.36 21.91 -12.14
N CYS A 420 -16.14 22.73 -11.10
CA CYS A 420 -16.93 22.70 -9.87
C CYS A 420 -18.40 23.06 -10.09
N TYR A 421 -18.68 24.02 -10.99
CA TYR A 421 -20.02 24.39 -11.39
C TYR A 421 -20.73 23.22 -12.10
N VAL A 422 -20.14 22.70 -13.16
CA VAL A 422 -20.69 21.57 -13.92
C VAL A 422 -20.97 20.37 -13.01
N SER A 423 -19.99 19.97 -12.19
CA SER A 423 -20.18 18.84 -11.27
C SER A 423 -21.28 19.07 -10.24
N CYS A 424 -21.44 20.31 -9.75
CA CYS A 424 -22.51 20.61 -8.82
C CYS A 424 -23.87 20.71 -9.50
N MET A 425 -23.93 21.23 -10.75
CA MET A 425 -25.14 21.37 -11.52
C MET A 425 -25.74 20.03 -11.92
N ASP A 426 -24.88 19.12 -12.43
CA ASP A 426 -25.31 17.86 -13.02
C ASP A 426 -25.22 16.67 -12.03
N GLY A 427 -24.24 16.68 -11.12
CA GLY A 427 -23.96 15.57 -10.18
C GLY A 427 -24.16 15.91 -8.71
N GLY A 428 -24.57 17.13 -8.37
CA GLY A 428 -24.71 17.60 -6.99
C GLY A 428 -26.07 18.28 -6.72
N HIS A 429 -26.03 19.43 -6.02
CA HIS A 429 -27.21 20.09 -5.47
C HIS A 429 -27.49 21.44 -6.10
N GLN A 430 -26.91 21.76 -7.26
CA GLN A 430 -27.12 23.02 -8.00
C GLN A 430 -26.86 24.25 -7.13
N ALA A 431 -25.86 24.16 -6.28
CA ALA A 431 -25.55 25.14 -5.24
C ALA A 431 -24.34 26.01 -5.59
N ILE A 432 -23.94 26.08 -6.87
CA ILE A 432 -22.87 26.95 -7.34
C ILE A 432 -23.40 27.84 -8.47
N GLU A 433 -23.23 29.15 -8.32
CA GLU A 433 -23.36 30.12 -9.40
C GLU A 433 -21.99 30.31 -10.06
N PHE A 434 -22.01 30.49 -11.41
CA PHE A 434 -20.81 30.70 -12.20
C PHE A 434 -21.10 31.79 -13.22
N GLY A 435 -20.71 33.02 -12.89
CA GLY A 435 -21.02 34.20 -13.69
C GLY A 435 -19.94 34.54 -14.73
N GLU A 436 -20.09 35.73 -15.33
CA GLU A 436 -19.15 36.27 -16.34
C GLU A 436 -17.73 36.46 -15.81
N ASP A 437 -17.60 36.72 -14.49
CA ASP A 437 -16.29 36.79 -13.79
C ASP A 437 -15.54 35.45 -13.74
N ARG A 438 -16.17 34.38 -14.20
CA ARG A 438 -15.68 33.00 -14.21
C ARG A 438 -15.18 32.54 -12.82
N LYS A 439 -15.76 33.09 -11.75
CA LYS A 439 -15.48 32.67 -10.38
C LYS A 439 -16.73 32.02 -9.77
N PRO A 440 -16.56 30.81 -9.16
CA PRO A 440 -17.69 30.14 -8.53
C PRO A 440 -18.13 30.88 -7.25
N LYS A 441 -19.43 30.90 -7.00
CA LYS A 441 -20.06 31.40 -5.77
C LYS A 441 -20.97 30.34 -5.19
N ILE A 442 -20.85 30.07 -3.89
CA ILE A 442 -21.66 29.06 -3.21
C ILE A 442 -23.01 29.65 -2.81
N ILE A 443 -24.12 29.02 -3.23
CA ILE A 443 -25.46 29.29 -2.76
C ILE A 443 -25.68 28.51 -1.47
N GLY A 444 -25.45 29.14 -0.32
CA GLY A 444 -25.48 28.46 0.99
C GLY A 444 -26.82 27.78 1.31
N ALA A 445 -27.96 28.32 0.80
CA ALA A 445 -29.27 27.70 1.01
C ALA A 445 -29.46 26.36 0.27
N LYS A 446 -28.71 26.11 -0.80
CA LYS A 446 -28.76 24.87 -1.60
C LYS A 446 -27.63 23.92 -1.30
N CYS A 447 -26.52 24.42 -0.73
CA CYS A 447 -25.31 23.61 -0.50
C CYS A 447 -25.51 22.70 0.71
N VAL A 448 -25.33 21.41 0.50
CA VAL A 448 -25.41 20.37 1.55
C VAL A 448 -24.03 19.96 2.09
N GLY A 449 -22.95 20.61 1.66
CA GLY A 449 -21.60 20.30 2.11
C GLY A 449 -21.02 18.99 1.58
N CYS A 450 -21.44 18.50 0.42
CA CYS A 450 -20.97 17.23 -0.15
C CYS A 450 -19.53 17.25 -0.67
N HIS A 451 -18.95 18.42 -0.88
CA HIS A 451 -17.57 18.66 -1.36
C HIS A 451 -17.19 18.03 -2.72
N LEU A 452 -18.15 17.62 -3.56
CA LEU A 452 -17.86 17.14 -4.92
C LEU A 452 -17.07 18.20 -5.71
N CYS A 453 -17.40 19.46 -5.53
CA CYS A 453 -16.70 20.60 -6.17
C CYS A 453 -15.20 20.65 -5.81
N ARG A 454 -14.80 20.25 -4.59
CA ARG A 454 -13.42 20.16 -4.16
C ARG A 454 -12.68 19.03 -4.88
N LEU A 455 -13.32 17.87 -5.00
CA LEU A 455 -12.71 16.68 -5.62
C LEU A 455 -12.38 16.87 -7.11
N VAL A 456 -13.17 17.71 -7.81
CA VAL A 456 -12.96 17.97 -9.25
C VAL A 456 -12.13 19.22 -9.54
N CYS A 457 -11.70 19.96 -8.50
CA CYS A 457 -10.90 21.17 -8.68
C CYS A 457 -9.47 20.83 -9.08
N PRO A 458 -8.99 21.21 -10.28
CA PRO A 458 -7.66 20.80 -10.75
C PRO A 458 -6.51 21.53 -10.05
N THR A 459 -6.78 22.69 -9.43
CA THR A 459 -5.77 23.53 -8.75
C THR A 459 -5.84 23.42 -7.23
N GLY A 460 -6.78 22.63 -6.67
CA GLY A 460 -6.99 22.58 -5.22
C GLY A 460 -7.57 23.87 -4.61
N ALA A 461 -8.03 24.82 -5.42
CA ALA A 461 -8.56 26.11 -4.99
C ALA A 461 -9.83 26.05 -4.10
N ILE A 462 -10.34 24.85 -3.79
CA ILE A 462 -11.51 24.68 -2.95
C ILE A 462 -11.14 23.89 -1.70
N GLY A 463 -11.07 24.60 -0.58
CA GLY A 463 -10.84 24.08 0.75
C GLY A 463 -12.13 23.74 1.51
N ILE A 464 -12.00 23.56 2.82
CA ILE A 464 -13.07 23.24 3.76
C ILE A 464 -13.17 24.39 4.77
N ALA A 465 -14.36 24.95 4.93
CA ALA A 465 -14.65 25.98 5.95
C ALA A 465 -14.78 25.35 7.35
N LYS A 466 -14.95 26.17 8.38
CA LYS A 466 -15.24 25.70 9.74
C LYS A 466 -16.58 24.95 9.78
N ARG A 467 -16.66 23.95 10.64
CA ARG A 467 -17.89 23.20 10.90
C ARG A 467 -18.91 24.09 11.62
N ILE A 468 -20.14 24.05 11.19
CA ILE A 468 -21.26 24.83 11.75
C ILE A 468 -22.50 23.94 11.90
N PRO A 469 -23.45 24.27 12.83
CA PRO A 469 -24.73 23.58 12.88
C PRO A 469 -25.48 23.64 11.54
N LYS A 470 -26.16 22.55 11.19
CA LYS A 470 -27.10 22.58 10.04
C LYS A 470 -28.20 23.58 10.32
N ARG A 471 -28.60 24.27 9.28
CA ARG A 471 -29.83 25.07 9.35
C ARG A 471 -31.03 24.12 9.40
N GLN A 472 -31.91 24.35 10.38
CA GLN A 472 -33.19 23.66 10.45
C GLN A 472 -34.07 24.03 9.28
#